data_e8ddcb29ee9e0d6e57daa7af6132d2dd
#
_entry.id   e8ddcb29ee9e0d6e57daa7af6132d2dd
#
_cell.length_a   1.000
_cell.length_b   1.000
_cell.length_c   1.000
_cell.angle_alpha   90.00
_cell.angle_beta   90.00
_cell.angle_gamma   90.00
#
_symmetry.space_group_name_H-M   'P 1'
#
loop_
_entity.id
_entity.type
_entity.pdbx_description
1 polymer ?
#
loop_
_entity_poly.entity_id
_entity_poly.type
_entity_poly.pdbx_seq_one_letter_code
_entity_poly.pdbx_strand_id
1 'polypeptide(L)'
;HVKQGGLEVEELVLLDIAAQLAEELTADTLLIAGPGSTTFNVLANWNIEGTLLGVDVLLGQTLLARDADSTALDAYLHDHRGPVRLMVTAIGGQGHIMGRGNQQLTPAILRRIGRDNLWVVATKTKLKTLAGRPLVMDSGDADLDCAWQGYIPVITGFADTVLYPLGFFPANEESVDEDLT
;
A
#
# COMPACT_ATOMS: atom_id res chain seq x y z
N HIS A 1 -17.59 25.13 7.48
CA HIS A 1 -17.05 25.39 6.13
C HIS A 1 -15.66 24.80 5.90
N VAL A 2 -14.78 24.76 6.91
CA VAL A 2 -13.41 24.23 6.77
C VAL A 2 -13.39 22.70 6.59
N LYS A 3 -14.30 21.98 7.22
CA LYS A 3 -14.40 20.50 7.10
C LYS A 3 -14.91 20.06 5.72
N GLN A 4 -15.77 20.82 5.09
CA GLN A 4 -16.32 20.49 3.78
C GLN A 4 -15.29 20.68 2.66
N GLY A 5 -14.51 21.76 2.71
CA GLY A 5 -13.43 22.01 1.74
C GLY A 5 -12.30 20.98 1.83
N GLY A 6 -11.99 20.45 3.04
CA GLY A 6 -11.01 19.40 3.23
C GLY A 6 -11.43 18.05 2.65
N LEU A 7 -12.72 17.69 2.75
CA LEU A 7 -13.29 16.47 2.17
C LEU A 7 -13.29 16.52 0.63
N GLU A 8 -13.68 17.64 0.05
CA GLU A 8 -13.67 17.83 -1.42
C GLU A 8 -12.25 17.73 -1.99
N VAL A 9 -11.26 18.31 -1.30
CA VAL A 9 -9.84 18.22 -1.72
C VAL A 9 -9.36 16.77 -1.63
N GLU A 10 -9.71 16.03 -0.59
CA GLU A 10 -9.31 14.63 -0.44
C GLU A 10 -9.95 13.74 -1.50
N GLU A 11 -11.22 13.95 -1.83
CA GLU A 11 -11.91 13.24 -2.93
C GLU A 11 -11.22 13.49 -4.28
N LEU A 12 -10.78 14.72 -4.56
CA LEU A 12 -10.03 15.05 -5.77
C LEU A 12 -8.65 14.37 -5.79
N VAL A 13 -7.96 14.31 -4.66
CA VAL A 13 -6.67 13.60 -4.56
C VAL A 13 -6.83 12.11 -4.81
N LEU A 14 -7.88 11.49 -4.28
CA LEU A 14 -8.17 10.08 -4.51
C LEU A 14 -8.51 9.80 -5.98
N LEU A 15 -9.24 10.70 -6.63
CA LEU A 15 -9.49 10.64 -8.06
C LEU A 15 -8.19 10.72 -8.86
N ASP A 16 -7.28 11.60 -8.47
CA ASP A 16 -5.98 11.77 -9.12
C ASP A 16 -5.09 10.52 -8.95
N ILE A 17 -5.09 9.92 -7.77
CA ILE A 17 -4.39 8.64 -7.52
C ILE A 17 -4.97 7.54 -8.41
N ALA A 18 -6.29 7.42 -8.46
CA ALA A 18 -6.96 6.43 -9.29
C ALA A 18 -6.65 6.62 -10.79
N ALA A 19 -6.58 7.86 -11.27
CA ALA A 19 -6.23 8.19 -12.64
C ALA A 19 -4.76 7.81 -12.94
N GLN A 20 -3.84 8.08 -12.03
CA GLN A 20 -2.44 7.69 -12.18
C GLN A 20 -2.28 6.18 -12.30
N LEU A 21 -2.91 5.44 -11.41
CA LEU A 21 -2.84 3.98 -11.42
C LEU A 21 -3.51 3.37 -12.66
N ALA A 22 -4.61 3.97 -13.13
CA ALA A 22 -5.29 3.52 -14.35
C ALA A 22 -4.38 3.62 -15.59
N GLU A 23 -3.51 4.63 -15.65
CA GLU A 23 -2.54 4.76 -16.74
C GLU A 23 -1.44 3.69 -16.70
N GLU A 24 -1.03 3.27 -15.49
CA GLU A 24 0.02 2.28 -15.31
C GLU A 24 -0.51 0.84 -15.35
N LEU A 25 -1.79 0.64 -15.05
CA LEU A 25 -2.42 -0.68 -14.99
C LEU A 25 -2.75 -1.19 -16.39
N THR A 26 -2.06 -2.23 -16.82
CA THR A 26 -2.35 -2.90 -18.09
C THR A 26 -3.46 -3.94 -17.94
N ALA A 27 -4.14 -4.28 -19.03
CA ALA A 27 -5.26 -5.23 -19.02
C ALA A 27 -4.85 -6.65 -18.60
N ASP A 28 -3.58 -7.00 -18.76
CA ASP A 28 -3.00 -8.29 -18.38
C ASP A 28 -2.34 -8.30 -17.00
N THR A 29 -2.40 -7.21 -16.26
CA THR A 29 -1.86 -7.14 -14.90
C THR A 29 -2.82 -7.77 -13.91
N LEU A 30 -2.33 -8.74 -13.13
CA LEU A 30 -3.02 -9.21 -11.93
C LEU A 30 -2.79 -8.19 -10.82
N LEU A 31 -3.85 -7.52 -10.40
CA LEU A 31 -3.83 -6.55 -9.32
C LEU A 31 -4.44 -7.16 -8.06
N ILE A 32 -3.66 -7.19 -7.00
CA ILE A 32 -4.12 -7.54 -5.67
C ILE A 32 -4.28 -6.23 -4.89
N ALA A 33 -5.49 -5.94 -4.43
CA ALA A 33 -5.83 -4.72 -3.70
C ALA A 33 -6.03 -5.02 -2.22
N GLY A 34 -5.18 -4.49 -1.39
CA GLY A 34 -5.27 -4.63 0.07
C GLY A 34 -6.41 -3.83 0.68
N PRO A 35 -6.74 -4.08 1.97
CA PRO A 35 -7.79 -3.36 2.67
C PRO A 35 -7.44 -1.88 2.91
N GLY A 36 -8.44 -1.12 3.28
CA GLY A 36 -8.34 0.28 3.66
C GLY A 36 -9.18 1.19 2.80
N SER A 37 -9.47 2.38 3.33
CA SER A 37 -10.34 3.35 2.66
C SER A 37 -9.73 3.91 1.36
N THR A 38 -8.43 4.12 1.32
CA THR A 38 -7.77 4.66 0.13
C THR A 38 -7.83 3.67 -1.04
N THR A 39 -7.47 2.41 -0.83
CA THR A 39 -7.57 1.37 -1.87
C THR A 39 -9.00 1.13 -2.29
N PHE A 40 -9.93 1.09 -1.33
CA PHE A 40 -11.36 0.98 -1.60
C PHE A 40 -11.86 2.11 -2.51
N ASN A 41 -11.47 3.35 -2.24
CA ASN A 41 -11.86 4.51 -3.03
C ASN A 41 -11.20 4.55 -4.42
N VAL A 42 -9.96 4.07 -4.55
CA VAL A 42 -9.33 3.91 -5.87
C VAL A 42 -10.18 2.98 -6.75
N LEU A 43 -10.57 1.82 -6.24
CA LEU A 43 -11.43 0.88 -6.97
C LEU A 43 -12.79 1.51 -7.29
N ALA A 44 -13.38 2.24 -6.36
CA ALA A 44 -14.66 2.93 -6.57
C ALA A 44 -14.57 3.99 -7.69
N ASN A 45 -13.45 4.69 -7.81
CA ASN A 45 -13.21 5.62 -8.92
C ASN A 45 -13.08 4.91 -10.28
N TRP A 46 -12.80 3.62 -10.29
CA TRP A 46 -12.84 2.78 -11.50
C TRP A 46 -14.21 2.10 -11.70
N ASN A 47 -15.23 2.49 -10.94
CA ASN A 47 -16.55 1.85 -10.90
C ASN A 47 -16.50 0.38 -10.49
N ILE A 48 -15.56 0.02 -9.62
CA ILE A 48 -15.41 -1.32 -9.07
C ILE A 48 -15.79 -1.31 -7.59
N GLU A 49 -16.73 -2.15 -7.22
CA GLU A 49 -17.13 -2.35 -5.84
C GLU A 49 -16.26 -3.42 -5.20
N GLY A 50 -15.15 -2.99 -4.60
CA GLY A 50 -14.27 -3.84 -3.79
C GLY A 50 -14.79 -4.01 -2.36
N THR A 51 -13.91 -4.54 -1.49
CA THR A 51 -14.15 -4.66 -0.06
C THR A 51 -13.32 -3.63 0.71
N LEU A 52 -13.90 -3.07 1.77
CA LEU A 52 -13.19 -2.11 2.62
C LEU A 52 -12.11 -2.80 3.48
N LEU A 53 -12.41 -3.99 3.97
CA LEU A 53 -11.61 -4.70 4.97
C LEU A 53 -10.90 -5.95 4.42
N GLY A 54 -11.23 -6.37 3.21
CA GLY A 54 -10.68 -7.57 2.58
C GLY A 54 -9.60 -7.28 1.55
N VAL A 55 -9.07 -8.34 0.97
CA VAL A 55 -8.13 -8.30 -0.15
C VAL A 55 -8.86 -8.73 -1.41
N ASP A 56 -8.87 -7.88 -2.41
CA ASP A 56 -9.58 -8.11 -3.67
C ASP A 56 -8.59 -8.46 -4.79
N VAL A 57 -9.05 -9.20 -5.79
CA VAL A 57 -8.24 -9.63 -6.92
C VAL A 57 -8.88 -9.14 -8.22
N LEU A 58 -8.08 -8.50 -9.05
CA LEU A 58 -8.50 -7.96 -10.34
C LEU A 58 -7.55 -8.41 -11.45
N LEU A 59 -8.06 -8.50 -12.66
CA LEU A 59 -7.27 -8.57 -13.87
C LEU A 59 -7.48 -7.26 -14.65
N GLY A 60 -6.45 -6.43 -14.70
CA GLY A 60 -6.64 -5.04 -15.10
C GLY A 60 -7.70 -4.39 -14.21
N GLN A 61 -8.72 -3.80 -14.81
CA GLN A 61 -9.86 -3.21 -14.09
C GLN A 61 -11.07 -4.15 -13.99
N THR A 62 -10.88 -5.45 -14.18
CA THR A 62 -11.94 -6.46 -14.05
C THR A 62 -11.82 -7.18 -12.70
N LEU A 63 -12.84 -7.08 -11.88
CA LEU A 63 -12.88 -7.76 -10.58
C LEU A 63 -13.04 -9.27 -10.77
N LEU A 64 -12.10 -10.05 -10.20
CA LEU A 64 -12.13 -11.51 -10.23
C LEU A 64 -12.64 -12.11 -8.92
N ALA A 65 -12.23 -11.54 -7.78
CA ALA A 65 -12.63 -12.03 -6.47
C ALA A 65 -12.62 -10.90 -5.45
N ARG A 66 -13.56 -10.96 -4.52
CA ARG A 66 -13.64 -10.10 -3.34
C ARG A 66 -13.22 -10.87 -2.11
N ASP A 67 -12.54 -10.21 -1.20
CA ASP A 67 -12.17 -10.76 0.11
C ASP A 67 -11.53 -12.16 0.00
N ALA A 68 -10.51 -12.24 -0.84
CA ALA A 68 -9.79 -13.49 -1.09
C ALA A 68 -8.95 -13.87 0.13
N ASP A 69 -8.94 -15.16 0.46
CA ASP A 69 -8.04 -15.73 1.45
C ASP A 69 -6.66 -16.07 0.83
N SER A 70 -5.73 -16.50 1.67
CA SER A 70 -4.37 -16.83 1.23
C SER A 70 -4.34 -17.96 0.20
N THR A 71 -5.23 -18.94 0.32
CA THR A 71 -5.31 -20.06 -0.61
C THR A 71 -5.76 -19.59 -2.01
N ALA A 72 -6.76 -18.70 -2.06
CA ALA A 72 -7.21 -18.12 -3.33
C ALA A 72 -6.14 -17.22 -3.95
N LEU A 73 -5.45 -16.40 -3.15
CA LEU A 73 -4.35 -15.56 -3.62
C LEU A 73 -3.20 -16.39 -4.20
N ASP A 74 -2.80 -17.46 -3.54
CA ASP A 74 -1.78 -18.39 -4.05
C ASP A 74 -2.19 -18.99 -5.40
N ALA A 75 -3.45 -19.40 -5.55
CA ALA A 75 -3.95 -19.95 -6.80
C ALA A 75 -3.91 -18.94 -7.95
N TYR A 76 -4.37 -17.71 -7.72
CA TYR A 76 -4.30 -16.65 -8.73
C TYR A 76 -2.86 -16.34 -9.14
N LEU A 77 -1.95 -16.24 -8.18
CA LEU A 77 -0.53 -15.98 -8.46
C LEU A 77 0.13 -17.14 -9.19
N HIS A 78 -0.24 -18.36 -8.86
CA HIS A 78 0.30 -19.55 -9.53
C HIS A 78 -0.12 -19.63 -11.00
N ASP A 79 -1.36 -19.29 -11.30
CA ASP A 79 -1.93 -19.45 -12.64
C ASP A 79 -1.61 -18.25 -13.55
N HIS A 80 -1.28 -17.09 -12.98
CA HIS A 80 -1.03 -15.87 -13.74
C HIS A 80 0.38 -15.85 -14.34
N ARG A 81 0.49 -15.47 -15.62
CA ARG A 81 1.76 -15.40 -16.36
C ARG A 81 2.20 -13.99 -16.70
N GLY A 82 1.33 -13.01 -16.55
CA GLY A 82 1.60 -11.61 -16.84
C GLY A 82 2.14 -10.83 -15.62
N PRO A 83 2.17 -9.50 -15.72
CA PRO A 83 2.58 -8.64 -14.62
C PRO A 83 1.69 -8.80 -13.40
N VAL A 84 2.26 -8.59 -12.21
CA VAL A 84 1.55 -8.57 -10.93
C VAL A 84 1.82 -7.26 -10.24
N ARG A 85 0.80 -6.69 -9.61
CA ARG A 85 0.91 -5.53 -8.71
C ARG A 85 0.15 -5.80 -7.43
N LEU A 86 0.69 -5.30 -6.32
CA LEU A 86 0.02 -5.28 -5.02
C LEU A 86 -0.18 -3.83 -4.60
N MET A 87 -1.42 -3.41 -4.50
CA MET A 87 -1.79 -2.08 -4.04
C MET A 87 -2.13 -2.12 -2.56
N VAL A 88 -1.43 -1.33 -1.75
CA VAL A 88 -1.63 -1.20 -0.31
C VAL A 88 -1.67 0.26 0.09
N THR A 89 -2.29 0.52 1.23
CA THR A 89 -2.31 1.83 1.86
C THR A 89 -1.92 1.74 3.32
N ALA A 90 -1.60 2.89 3.91
CA ALA A 90 -1.33 2.97 5.34
C ALA A 90 -2.61 2.79 6.16
N ILE A 91 -2.64 1.81 7.03
CA ILE A 91 -3.78 1.45 7.87
C ILE A 91 -3.49 1.83 9.31
N GLY A 92 -4.47 2.47 9.95
CA GLY A 92 -4.39 2.90 11.34
C GLY A 92 -3.43 4.07 11.57
N GLY A 93 -3.37 4.52 12.83
CA GLY A 93 -2.60 5.70 13.22
C GLY A 93 -1.08 5.52 13.16
N GLN A 94 -0.60 4.28 13.10
CA GLN A 94 0.84 3.97 13.03
C GLN A 94 1.34 3.75 11.62
N GLY A 95 0.46 3.72 10.61
CA GLY A 95 0.87 3.61 9.23
C GLY A 95 1.28 2.21 8.79
N HIS A 96 0.61 1.16 9.26
CA HIS A 96 0.86 -0.21 8.81
C HIS A 96 0.45 -0.38 7.35
N ILE A 97 1.37 -0.82 6.51
CA ILE A 97 1.03 -1.31 5.17
C ILE A 97 0.86 -2.82 5.14
N MET A 98 1.50 -3.54 6.08
CA MET A 98 1.37 -4.97 6.31
C MET A 98 1.21 -5.26 7.81
N GLY A 99 0.45 -6.33 8.12
CA GLY A 99 0.27 -6.82 9.49
C GLY A 99 -0.95 -6.26 10.20
N ARG A 100 -1.75 -5.44 9.55
CA ARG A 100 -2.99 -4.92 10.10
C ARG A 100 -4.14 -5.07 9.10
N GLY A 101 -4.99 -6.08 9.36
CA GLY A 101 -6.15 -6.38 8.52
C GLY A 101 -5.85 -7.07 7.19
N ASN A 102 -4.61 -7.45 6.92
CA ASN A 102 -4.19 -8.07 5.67
C ASN A 102 -3.28 -9.30 5.86
N GLN A 103 -3.51 -10.08 6.90
CA GLN A 103 -2.71 -11.27 7.22
C GLN A 103 -2.81 -12.37 6.17
N GLN A 104 -3.82 -12.38 5.31
CA GLN A 104 -3.91 -13.26 4.14
C GLN A 104 -2.80 -13.01 3.12
N LEU A 105 -2.17 -11.84 3.14
CA LEU A 105 -0.93 -11.54 2.44
C LEU A 105 0.25 -12.14 3.23
N THR A 106 0.41 -13.45 3.13
CA THR A 106 1.45 -14.19 3.84
C THR A 106 2.85 -13.80 3.38
N PRO A 107 3.91 -14.04 4.18
CA PRO A 107 5.28 -13.81 3.74
C PRO A 107 5.63 -14.50 2.42
N ALA A 108 5.15 -15.73 2.20
CA ALA A 108 5.36 -16.44 0.94
C ALA A 108 4.72 -15.73 -0.25
N ILE A 109 3.50 -15.23 -0.10
CA ILE A 109 2.79 -14.45 -1.12
C ILE A 109 3.54 -13.16 -1.41
N LEU A 110 3.95 -12.44 -0.37
CA LEU A 110 4.69 -11.18 -0.50
C LEU A 110 6.04 -11.38 -1.22
N ARG A 111 6.79 -12.43 -0.87
CA ARG A 111 8.04 -12.76 -1.57
C ARG A 111 7.81 -13.09 -3.04
N ARG A 112 6.73 -13.77 -3.34
CA ARG A 112 6.37 -14.11 -4.71
C ARG A 112 6.02 -12.89 -5.54
N ILE A 113 5.29 -11.93 -4.98
CA ILE A 113 4.95 -10.67 -5.62
C ILE A 113 6.21 -9.81 -5.81
N GLY A 114 7.01 -9.67 -4.75
CA GLY A 114 8.23 -8.88 -4.72
C GLY A 114 7.98 -7.39 -4.42
N ARG A 115 8.96 -6.77 -3.78
CA ARG A 115 8.91 -5.37 -3.36
C ARG A 115 8.72 -4.40 -4.53
N ASP A 116 9.32 -4.67 -5.67
CA ASP A 116 9.26 -3.80 -6.86
C ASP A 116 7.86 -3.75 -7.50
N ASN A 117 7.00 -4.70 -7.16
CA ASN A 117 5.62 -4.76 -7.62
C ASN A 117 4.62 -4.17 -6.62
N LEU A 118 5.10 -3.55 -5.56
CA LEU A 118 4.29 -2.92 -4.54
C LEU A 118 3.92 -1.49 -4.97
N TRP A 119 2.64 -1.21 -5.00
CA TRP A 119 2.08 0.14 -5.11
C TRP A 119 1.58 0.59 -3.75
N VAL A 120 2.29 1.49 -3.11
CA VAL A 120 1.82 2.14 -1.90
C VAL A 120 1.08 3.41 -2.30
N VAL A 121 -0.16 3.53 -1.89
CA VAL A 121 -1.01 4.69 -2.17
C VAL A 121 -1.42 5.35 -0.86
N ALA A 122 -1.26 6.64 -0.76
CA ALA A 122 -1.69 7.42 0.38
C ALA A 122 -1.82 8.89 0.02
N THR A 123 -2.76 9.58 0.63
CA THR A 123 -2.82 11.04 0.51
C THR A 123 -1.69 11.69 1.31
N LYS A 124 -1.23 12.86 0.90
CA LYS A 124 -0.25 13.64 1.69
C LYS A 124 -0.78 13.98 3.07
N THR A 125 -2.08 14.22 3.19
CA THR A 125 -2.74 14.43 4.48
C THR A 125 -2.55 13.24 5.40
N LYS A 126 -2.74 12.01 4.88
CA LYS A 126 -2.52 10.79 5.66
C LYS A 126 -1.05 10.64 6.09
N LEU A 127 -0.11 10.89 5.19
CA LEU A 127 1.32 10.83 5.50
C LEU A 127 1.72 11.85 6.58
N LYS A 128 1.13 13.05 6.56
CA LYS A 128 1.36 14.06 7.60
C LYS A 128 0.92 13.59 8.99
N THR A 129 -0.12 12.78 9.08
CA THR A 129 -0.59 12.24 10.37
C THR A 129 0.44 11.31 11.03
N LEU A 130 1.38 10.77 10.27
CA LEU A 130 2.45 9.94 10.79
C LEU A 130 3.55 10.75 11.50
N ALA A 131 3.57 12.08 11.36
CA ALA A 131 4.52 12.97 12.03
C ALA A 131 5.99 12.55 11.84
N GLY A 132 6.36 12.18 10.63
CA GLY A 132 7.72 11.75 10.27
C GLY A 132 8.02 10.28 10.59
N ARG A 133 7.11 9.56 11.24
CA ARG A 133 7.30 8.13 11.51
C ARG A 133 7.24 7.33 10.21
N PRO A 134 8.06 6.27 10.07
CA PRO A 134 8.03 5.43 8.89
C PRO A 134 6.71 4.65 8.76
N LEU A 135 6.41 4.21 7.56
CA LEU A 135 5.41 3.17 7.32
C LEU A 135 5.86 1.87 7.96
N VAL A 136 4.91 1.10 8.48
CA VAL A 136 5.21 -0.13 9.20
C VAL A 136 4.99 -1.34 8.30
N MET A 137 6.01 -2.17 8.22
CA MET A 137 6.01 -3.48 7.59
C MET A 137 6.07 -4.54 8.68
N ASP A 138 4.98 -5.25 8.90
CA ASP A 138 4.88 -6.34 9.87
C ASP A 138 4.21 -7.56 9.22
N SER A 139 4.99 -8.29 8.43
CA SER A 139 4.51 -9.47 7.71
C SER A 139 4.40 -10.72 8.57
N GLY A 140 4.97 -10.70 9.78
CA GLY A 140 5.18 -11.87 10.63
C GLY A 140 6.48 -12.62 10.33
N ASP A 141 7.27 -12.15 9.38
CA ASP A 141 8.60 -12.69 9.03
C ASP A 141 9.64 -11.57 9.11
N ALA A 142 10.50 -11.62 10.11
CA ALA A 142 11.47 -10.57 10.38
C ALA A 142 12.49 -10.40 9.24
N ASP A 143 12.87 -11.47 8.55
CA ASP A 143 13.80 -11.41 7.44
C ASP A 143 13.18 -10.68 6.24
N LEU A 144 11.91 -10.96 5.95
CA LEU A 144 11.18 -10.26 4.90
C LEU A 144 11.00 -8.77 5.22
N ASP A 145 10.59 -8.47 6.45
CA ASP A 145 10.39 -7.10 6.91
C ASP A 145 11.69 -6.30 6.80
N CYS A 146 12.82 -6.90 7.20
CA CYS A 146 14.14 -6.32 7.06
C CYS A 146 14.54 -6.11 5.59
N ALA A 147 14.28 -7.10 4.73
CA ALA A 147 14.63 -7.03 3.31
C ALA A 147 13.86 -5.93 2.56
N TRP A 148 12.65 -5.59 3.01
CA TRP A 148 11.82 -4.58 2.38
C TRP A 148 12.01 -3.17 2.95
N GLN A 149 12.81 -3.02 4.00
CA GLN A 149 13.12 -1.70 4.58
C GLN A 149 13.75 -0.75 3.56
N GLY A 150 13.58 0.53 3.82
CA GLY A 150 14.16 1.59 3.03
C GLY A 150 13.10 2.52 2.45
N TYR A 151 13.53 3.49 1.66
CA TYR A 151 12.60 4.40 1.02
C TYR A 151 11.81 3.69 -0.07
N ILE A 152 10.52 3.99 -0.11
CA ILE A 152 9.60 3.45 -1.10
C ILE A 152 8.80 4.59 -1.73
N PRO A 153 8.55 4.54 -3.05
CA PRO A 153 7.65 5.49 -3.67
C PRO A 153 6.23 5.33 -3.14
N VAL A 154 5.63 6.42 -2.72
CA VAL A 154 4.21 6.48 -2.34
C VAL A 154 3.49 7.35 -3.36
N ILE A 155 2.47 6.79 -4.00
CA ILE A 155 1.67 7.49 -5.00
C ILE A 155 0.67 8.37 -4.24
N THR A 156 0.81 9.67 -4.40
CA THR A 156 0.08 10.69 -3.64
C THR A 156 -0.84 11.55 -4.50
N GLY A 157 -0.85 11.33 -5.81
CA GLY A 157 -1.66 12.08 -6.77
C GLY A 157 -1.33 11.66 -8.20
N PHE A 158 -1.85 12.42 -9.16
CA PHE A 158 -1.50 12.24 -10.57
C PHE A 158 -0.09 12.78 -10.84
N ALA A 159 0.79 11.94 -11.40
CA ALA A 159 2.20 12.27 -11.60
C ALA A 159 2.89 12.83 -10.33
N ASP A 160 2.41 12.45 -9.16
CA ASP A 160 2.87 12.91 -7.85
C ASP A 160 3.21 11.73 -6.96
N THR A 161 4.51 11.59 -6.67
CA THR A 161 5.06 10.49 -5.90
C THR A 161 6.02 11.05 -4.87
N VAL A 162 5.93 10.54 -3.66
CA VAL A 162 6.81 10.90 -2.54
C VAL A 162 7.62 9.69 -2.14
N LEU A 163 8.94 9.84 -1.99
CA LEU A 163 9.76 8.81 -1.35
C LEU A 163 9.56 8.89 0.17
N TYR A 164 9.11 7.79 0.75
CA TYR A 164 8.79 7.72 2.16
C TYR A 164 9.43 6.49 2.82
N PRO A 165 9.94 6.60 4.07
CA PRO A 165 10.60 5.47 4.73
C PRO A 165 9.61 4.36 5.08
N LEU A 166 10.02 3.12 4.80
CA LEU A 166 9.30 1.89 5.14
C LEU A 166 10.12 1.07 6.12
N GLY A 167 9.55 0.75 7.28
CA GLY A 167 10.19 -0.10 8.28
C GLY A 167 11.54 0.38 8.81
N PHE A 168 11.90 1.60 8.50
CA PHE A 168 13.17 2.21 8.79
C PHE A 168 13.00 3.19 9.95
N PHE A 169 13.62 2.89 11.08
CA PHE A 169 13.78 3.85 12.16
C PHE A 169 15.11 4.55 11.94
N PRO A 170 15.15 5.89 11.77
CA PRO A 170 16.42 6.58 11.84
C PRO A 170 17.07 6.18 13.16
N ALA A 171 18.31 5.69 13.12
CA ALA A 171 19.07 5.45 14.32
C ALA A 171 18.97 6.73 15.15
N ASN A 172 18.49 6.63 16.39
CA ASN A 172 18.73 7.70 17.32
C ASN A 172 20.24 7.95 17.23
N GLU A 173 20.65 9.16 16.93
CA GLU A 173 21.99 9.59 17.21
C GLU A 173 22.15 9.37 18.72
N GLU A 174 22.67 8.19 19.07
CA GLU A 174 23.12 7.95 20.42
C GLU A 174 24.12 9.06 20.67
N SER A 175 23.75 9.90 21.60
CA SER A 175 24.67 10.85 22.20
C SER A 175 26.01 10.12 22.40
N VAL A 176 26.99 10.57 21.65
CA VAL A 176 28.36 10.26 21.97
C VAL A 176 28.57 10.91 23.33
N ASP A 177 28.41 10.14 24.39
CA ASP A 177 28.87 10.54 25.68
C ASP A 177 30.37 10.75 25.58
N GLU A 178 30.74 12.01 25.46
CA GLU A 178 32.07 12.47 25.77
C GLU A 178 32.35 12.22 27.25
N ASP A 179 32.74 11.03 27.59
CA ASP A 179 33.54 10.76 28.77
C ASP A 179 35.00 10.88 28.39
N LEU A 180 35.43 12.12 28.35
CA LEU A 180 36.85 12.49 28.45
C LEU A 180 37.04 13.19 29.78
N THR A 181 37.48 12.41 30.75
CA THR A 181 38.41 12.89 31.79
C THR A 181 39.35 11.78 32.19
#